data_f5d160c01ba80f5a098d066791224606
#
_entry.id   f5d160c01ba80f5a098d066791224606
#
_cell.length_a   1.000
_cell.length_b   1.000
_cell.length_c   1.000
_cell.angle_alpha   90.00
_cell.angle_beta   90.00
_cell.angle_gamma   90.00
#
_symmetry.space_group_name_H-M   'P 1'
#
loop_
_entity.id
_entity.type
_entity.pdbx_description
1 polymer ?
#
loop_
_entity_poly.entity_id
_entity_poly.type
_entity_poly.pdbx_seq_one_letter_code
_entity_poly.pdbx_strand_id
1 'polypeptide(L)'
;MNKKMNILALSPHADDIEIAMGGTIAKFASEGHNVTIITAILPKENVDGNIDDIMNNNRRKEQEKAAKILGANLEILNLDPYDFSFNRKYIKLFDQKIKSYSPDIIFSCWEHDTHQDHKNLANILLAATRKNNISINMYETMMPGGLNTYAFNPQYFINISKYIDVKIEALKAYKSVFEKKENNSKYFESIVGRAKFRGEVIGVDYAETFVVVKRIEI
;
A
#
# COMPACT_ATOMS: atom_id res chain seq x y z
N MET A 1 9.91 -11.09 24.44
CA MET A 1 9.25 -9.96 23.74
C MET A 1 9.84 -9.86 22.34
N ASN A 2 9.03 -9.88 21.29
CA ASN A 2 9.54 -9.70 19.94
C ASN A 2 10.13 -8.28 19.81
N LYS A 3 11.25 -8.16 19.11
CA LYS A 3 11.88 -6.86 18.82
C LYS A 3 10.87 -5.94 18.12
N LYS A 4 10.68 -4.73 18.61
CA LYS A 4 9.87 -3.70 17.94
C LYS A 4 10.54 -3.32 16.62
N MET A 5 9.80 -3.38 15.51
CA MET A 5 10.30 -3.08 14.17
C MET A 5 9.76 -1.75 13.66
N ASN A 6 10.52 -1.09 12.80
CA ASN A 6 10.06 0.00 11.95
C ASN A 6 9.62 -0.56 10.61
N ILE A 7 8.36 -0.40 10.28
CA ILE A 7 7.74 -0.91 9.06
C ILE A 7 7.31 0.27 8.20
N LEU A 8 7.76 0.29 6.97
CA LEU A 8 7.44 1.33 6.00
C LEU A 8 6.60 0.74 4.87
N ALA A 9 5.41 1.28 4.66
CA ALA A 9 4.54 0.92 3.55
C ALA A 9 4.47 2.08 2.56
N LEU A 10 4.94 1.85 1.33
CA LEU A 10 4.98 2.84 0.27
C LEU A 10 3.83 2.63 -0.70
N SER A 11 3.08 3.68 -0.97
CA SER A 11 1.92 3.70 -1.86
C SER A 11 2.06 4.80 -2.91
N PRO A 12 1.74 4.53 -4.18
CA PRO A 12 1.61 5.59 -5.17
C PRO A 12 0.42 6.49 -4.86
N HIS A 13 -0.76 5.90 -4.55
CA HIS A 13 -2.00 6.65 -4.31
C HIS A 13 -2.59 6.36 -2.94
N ALA A 14 -3.47 7.25 -2.51
CA ALA A 14 -4.32 7.01 -1.36
C ALA A 14 -5.32 5.88 -1.68
N ASP A 15 -5.50 4.93 -0.76
CA ASP A 15 -6.30 3.69 -0.80
C ASP A 15 -5.54 2.40 -1.18
N ASP A 16 -4.44 2.46 -1.93
CA ASP A 16 -3.70 1.27 -2.36
C ASP A 16 -3.26 0.37 -1.18
N ILE A 17 -2.74 0.96 -0.12
CA ILE A 17 -2.28 0.23 1.08
C ILE A 17 -3.46 -0.44 1.78
N GLU A 18 -4.54 0.28 1.96
CA GLU A 18 -5.73 -0.22 2.62
C GLU A 18 -6.34 -1.39 1.83
N ILE A 19 -6.36 -1.27 0.49
CA ILE A 19 -6.82 -2.32 -0.42
C ILE A 19 -5.91 -3.53 -0.40
N ALA A 20 -4.60 -3.31 -0.47
CA ALA A 20 -3.62 -4.38 -0.63
C ALA A 20 -3.27 -5.06 0.68
N MET A 21 -3.00 -4.28 1.74
CA MET A 21 -2.40 -4.78 2.98
C MET A 21 -2.92 -4.12 4.27
N GLY A 22 -4.13 -3.55 4.26
CA GLY A 22 -4.70 -2.88 5.42
C GLY A 22 -4.79 -3.76 6.66
N GLY A 23 -5.12 -5.05 6.50
CA GLY A 23 -5.13 -6.01 7.61
C GLY A 23 -3.73 -6.27 8.18
N THR A 24 -2.72 -6.34 7.33
CA THR A 24 -1.31 -6.45 7.73
C THR A 24 -0.83 -5.23 8.51
N ILE A 25 -1.19 -4.02 8.05
CA ILE A 25 -0.89 -2.77 8.75
C ILE A 25 -1.50 -2.80 10.16
N ALA A 26 -2.80 -3.09 10.27
CA ALA A 26 -3.51 -3.17 11.54
C ALA A 26 -2.89 -4.22 12.49
N LYS A 27 -2.53 -5.39 11.95
CA LYS A 27 -1.84 -6.43 12.70
C LYS A 27 -0.52 -5.94 13.27
N PHE A 28 0.37 -5.41 12.45
CA PHE A 28 1.69 -4.95 12.92
C PHE A 28 1.58 -3.79 13.92
N ALA A 29 0.65 -2.87 13.70
CA ALA A 29 0.38 -1.79 14.65
C ALA A 29 -0.09 -2.34 16.01
N SER A 30 -1.01 -3.33 16.01
CA SER A 30 -1.52 -3.97 17.22
C SER A 30 -0.46 -4.79 17.97
N GLU A 31 0.55 -5.30 17.26
CA GLU A 31 1.71 -6.01 17.82
C GLU A 31 2.78 -5.06 18.37
N GLY A 32 2.54 -3.74 18.30
CA GLY A 32 3.40 -2.70 18.87
C GLY A 32 4.55 -2.27 17.97
N HIS A 33 4.55 -2.67 16.70
CA HIS A 33 5.50 -2.18 15.71
C HIS A 33 5.23 -0.71 15.35
N ASN A 34 6.26 0.00 14.89
CA ASN A 34 6.13 1.36 14.38
C ASN A 34 5.84 1.29 12.88
N VAL A 35 4.59 1.50 12.49
CA VAL A 35 4.14 1.42 11.10
C VAL A 35 3.93 2.81 10.54
N THR A 36 4.56 3.10 9.39
CA THR A 36 4.37 4.37 8.66
C THR A 36 3.96 4.08 7.22
N ILE A 37 2.91 4.75 6.78
CA ILE A 37 2.46 4.77 5.39
C ILE A 37 3.02 6.05 4.75
N ILE A 38 3.67 5.92 3.59
CA ILE A 38 4.04 7.07 2.74
C ILE A 38 3.28 6.97 1.43
N THR A 39 2.45 7.97 1.15
CA THR A 39 1.72 8.10 -0.11
C THR A 39 2.40 9.15 -0.99
N ALA A 40 2.73 8.75 -2.22
CA ALA A 40 3.46 9.62 -3.14
C ALA A 40 2.58 10.72 -3.73
N ILE A 41 1.41 10.37 -4.22
CA ILE A 41 0.53 11.22 -5.04
C ILE A 41 -0.86 11.29 -4.43
N LEU A 42 -1.45 12.49 -4.40
CA LEU A 42 -2.89 12.67 -4.25
C LEU A 42 -3.49 13.11 -5.59
N PRO A 43 -4.75 12.77 -5.87
CA PRO A 43 -5.41 13.21 -7.10
C PRO A 43 -5.49 14.73 -7.14
N LYS A 44 -5.09 15.33 -8.26
CA LYS A 44 -5.15 16.77 -8.51
C LYS A 44 -6.30 17.18 -9.41
N GLU A 45 -6.77 16.25 -10.22
CA GLU A 45 -7.79 16.50 -11.24
C GLU A 45 -8.98 15.57 -11.04
N ASN A 46 -10.16 16.07 -11.38
CA ASN A 46 -11.36 15.25 -11.48
C ASN A 46 -11.33 14.41 -12.78
N VAL A 47 -12.38 13.62 -12.99
CA VAL A 47 -12.51 12.76 -14.19
C VAL A 47 -12.55 13.53 -15.52
N ASP A 48 -12.85 14.84 -15.47
CA ASP A 48 -12.89 15.72 -16.64
C ASP A 48 -11.55 16.44 -16.90
N GLY A 49 -10.51 16.15 -16.09
CA GLY A 49 -9.18 16.74 -16.21
C GLY A 49 -9.06 18.15 -15.62
N ASN A 50 -10.02 18.63 -14.85
CA ASN A 50 -9.95 19.93 -14.19
C ASN A 50 -9.31 19.81 -12.80
N ILE A 51 -8.47 20.78 -12.43
CA ILE A 51 -7.88 20.84 -11.08
C ILE A 51 -9.00 20.91 -10.04
N ASP A 52 -8.96 20.02 -9.08
CA ASP A 52 -9.94 19.89 -8.02
C ASP A 52 -9.27 19.82 -6.64
N ASP A 53 -8.99 20.98 -6.08
CA ASP A 53 -8.41 21.12 -4.73
C ASP A 53 -9.32 20.55 -3.65
N ILE A 54 -10.64 20.56 -3.86
CA ILE A 54 -11.62 19.99 -2.92
C ILE A 54 -11.46 18.47 -2.90
N MET A 55 -11.34 17.86 -4.08
CA MET A 55 -11.11 16.42 -4.18
C MET A 55 -9.78 16.02 -3.53
N ASN A 56 -8.70 16.76 -3.75
CA ASN A 56 -7.40 16.54 -3.14
C ASN A 56 -7.50 16.61 -1.60
N ASN A 57 -8.13 17.66 -1.07
CA ASN A 57 -8.31 17.84 0.38
C ASN A 57 -9.20 16.76 1.00
N ASN A 58 -10.26 16.34 0.32
CA ASN A 58 -11.13 15.26 0.80
C ASN A 58 -10.33 13.94 0.85
N ARG A 59 -9.59 13.62 -0.20
CA ARG A 59 -8.76 12.40 -0.26
C ARG A 59 -7.72 12.35 0.85
N ARG A 60 -7.10 13.50 1.15
CA ARG A 60 -6.17 13.63 2.28
C ARG A 60 -6.83 13.28 3.61
N LYS A 61 -7.99 13.89 3.91
CA LYS A 61 -8.74 13.64 5.15
C LYS A 61 -9.22 12.19 5.27
N GLU A 62 -9.64 11.61 4.14
CA GLU A 62 -10.05 10.21 4.08
C GLU A 62 -8.89 9.28 4.42
N GLN A 63 -7.70 9.52 3.86
CA GLN A 63 -6.51 8.74 4.14
C GLN A 63 -5.99 8.93 5.57
N GLU A 64 -6.01 10.16 6.11
CA GLU A 64 -5.69 10.42 7.51
C GLU A 64 -6.60 9.62 8.47
N LYS A 65 -7.90 9.56 8.16
CA LYS A 65 -8.85 8.76 8.91
C LYS A 65 -8.58 7.27 8.77
N ALA A 66 -8.30 6.77 7.56
CA ALA A 66 -7.97 5.37 7.31
C ALA A 66 -6.70 4.94 8.06
N ALA A 67 -5.62 5.72 7.96
CA ALA A 67 -4.38 5.46 8.67
C ALA A 67 -4.56 5.41 10.19
N LYS A 68 -5.39 6.31 10.74
CA LYS A 68 -5.74 6.30 12.17
C LYS A 68 -6.50 5.02 12.58
N ILE A 69 -7.44 4.56 11.76
CA ILE A 69 -8.18 3.30 11.99
C ILE A 69 -7.21 2.11 12.00
N LEU A 70 -6.24 2.08 11.08
CA LEU A 70 -5.22 1.04 11.00
C LEU A 70 -4.14 1.12 12.09
N GLY A 71 -4.08 2.23 12.84
CA GLY A 71 -3.04 2.45 13.86
C GLY A 71 -1.67 2.82 13.28
N ALA A 72 -1.62 3.34 12.07
CA ALA A 72 -0.39 3.72 11.37
C ALA A 72 -0.15 5.23 11.37
N ASN A 73 1.13 5.62 11.33
CA ASN A 73 1.53 6.98 10.96
C ASN A 73 1.36 7.19 9.46
N LEU A 74 1.12 8.43 9.03
CA LEU A 74 0.93 8.77 7.63
C LEU A 74 1.82 9.95 7.24
N GLU A 75 2.52 9.82 6.12
CA GLU A 75 3.13 10.93 5.39
C GLU A 75 2.61 10.99 3.97
N ILE A 76 2.15 12.15 3.52
CA ILE A 76 1.69 12.39 2.16
C ILE A 76 2.68 13.35 1.48
N LEU A 77 3.38 12.89 0.44
CA LEU A 77 4.36 13.67 -0.28
C LEU A 77 3.72 14.65 -1.25
N ASN A 78 2.50 14.37 -1.70
CA ASN A 78 1.73 15.18 -2.65
C ASN A 78 2.56 15.58 -3.89
N LEU A 79 3.26 14.60 -4.47
CA LEU A 79 4.07 14.79 -5.67
C LEU A 79 3.19 15.06 -6.88
N ASP A 80 3.78 15.70 -7.89
CA ASP A 80 3.07 15.95 -9.14
C ASP A 80 2.89 14.65 -9.94
N PRO A 81 1.64 14.21 -10.22
CA PRO A 81 1.39 12.99 -10.96
C PRO A 81 1.97 13.01 -12.38
N TYR A 82 2.06 14.20 -13.02
CA TYR A 82 2.62 14.33 -14.37
C TYR A 82 4.14 14.24 -14.44
N ASP A 83 4.83 14.51 -13.31
CA ASP A 83 6.29 14.44 -13.22
C ASP A 83 6.76 13.13 -12.57
N PHE A 84 5.84 12.40 -11.88
CA PHE A 84 6.20 11.20 -11.13
C PHE A 84 6.61 10.06 -12.04
N SER A 85 7.91 9.84 -12.12
CA SER A 85 8.52 8.84 -13.01
C SER A 85 9.79 8.23 -12.42
N PHE A 86 10.23 7.11 -12.94
CA PHE A 86 11.48 6.48 -12.55
C PHE A 86 12.67 7.32 -13.03
N ASN A 87 13.16 8.22 -12.17
CA ASN A 87 14.29 9.10 -12.44
C ASN A 87 15.13 9.39 -11.18
N ARG A 88 16.30 10.03 -11.38
CA ARG A 88 17.25 10.32 -10.29
C ARG A 88 16.68 11.24 -9.20
N LYS A 89 15.79 12.17 -9.53
CA LYS A 89 15.15 13.08 -8.57
C LYS A 89 14.36 12.27 -7.52
N TYR A 90 13.50 11.38 -7.97
CA TYR A 90 12.65 10.57 -7.10
C TYR A 90 13.41 9.44 -6.40
N ILE A 91 14.39 8.82 -7.07
CA ILE A 91 15.29 7.85 -6.40
C ILE A 91 15.99 8.51 -5.21
N LYS A 92 16.52 9.74 -5.37
CA LYS A 92 17.16 10.47 -4.28
C LYS A 92 16.17 10.85 -3.18
N LEU A 93 14.96 11.29 -3.53
CA LEU A 93 13.91 11.62 -2.57
C LEU A 93 13.57 10.40 -1.69
N PHE A 94 13.29 9.25 -2.30
CA PHE A 94 12.93 8.04 -1.57
C PHE A 94 14.12 7.45 -0.80
N ASP A 95 15.35 7.52 -1.31
CA ASP A 95 16.56 7.17 -0.54
C ASP A 95 16.67 8.00 0.75
N GLN A 96 16.40 9.31 0.69
CA GLN A 96 16.41 10.18 1.86
C GLN A 96 15.28 9.83 2.84
N LYS A 97 14.06 9.56 2.34
CA LYS A 97 12.93 9.15 3.17
C LYS A 97 13.18 7.82 3.86
N ILE A 98 13.66 6.82 3.13
CA ILE A 98 14.01 5.51 3.68
C ILE A 98 15.06 5.65 4.78
N LYS A 99 16.10 6.45 4.56
CA LYS A 99 17.11 6.73 5.59
C LYS A 99 16.53 7.39 6.84
N SER A 100 15.63 8.36 6.69
CA SER A 100 15.04 9.06 7.83
C SER A 100 14.14 8.18 8.69
N TYR A 101 13.43 7.22 8.09
CA TYR A 101 12.57 6.26 8.80
C TYR A 101 13.33 5.04 9.33
N SER A 102 14.52 4.75 8.78
CA SER A 102 15.34 3.59 9.16
C SER A 102 14.52 2.29 9.30
N PRO A 103 13.80 1.87 8.24
CA PRO A 103 12.91 0.72 8.33
C PRO A 103 13.68 -0.60 8.39
N ASP A 104 13.16 -1.57 9.15
CA ASP A 104 13.58 -2.96 9.14
C ASP A 104 12.96 -3.70 7.92
N ILE A 105 11.70 -3.31 7.58
CA ILE A 105 10.94 -3.90 6.48
C ILE A 105 10.24 -2.80 5.68
N ILE A 106 10.30 -2.92 4.35
CA ILE A 106 9.53 -2.07 3.41
C ILE A 106 8.54 -2.94 2.65
N PHE A 107 7.31 -2.44 2.54
CA PHE A 107 6.30 -2.94 1.62
C PHE A 107 6.03 -1.90 0.53
N SER A 108 5.86 -2.35 -0.71
CA SER A 108 5.53 -1.50 -1.85
C SER A 108 4.67 -2.27 -2.85
N CYS A 109 4.14 -1.56 -3.84
CA CYS A 109 3.41 -2.18 -4.93
C CYS A 109 4.30 -3.11 -5.76
N TRP A 110 3.65 -4.08 -6.42
CA TRP A 110 4.33 -5.04 -7.28
C TRP A 110 4.88 -4.37 -8.55
N GLU A 111 6.12 -4.68 -8.92
CA GLU A 111 6.84 -4.06 -10.04
C GLU A 111 6.23 -4.35 -11.43
N HIS A 112 5.45 -5.42 -11.54
CA HIS A 112 4.78 -5.81 -12.78
C HIS A 112 3.29 -5.40 -12.82
N ASP A 113 2.87 -4.46 -11.96
CA ASP A 113 1.54 -3.85 -12.06
C ASP A 113 1.36 -3.15 -13.43
N THR A 114 0.11 -3.01 -13.88
CA THR A 114 -0.18 -2.29 -15.13
C THR A 114 -0.23 -0.78 -14.97
N HIS A 115 -0.46 -0.28 -13.75
CA HIS A 115 -0.48 1.15 -13.47
C HIS A 115 0.94 1.73 -13.51
N GLN A 116 1.16 2.78 -14.31
CA GLN A 116 2.49 3.39 -14.47
C GLN A 116 3.09 3.88 -13.15
N ASP A 117 2.29 4.49 -12.26
CA ASP A 117 2.78 5.04 -11.00
C ASP A 117 3.19 3.93 -10.03
N HIS A 118 2.51 2.77 -10.06
CA HIS A 118 2.89 1.59 -9.30
C HIS A 118 4.26 1.08 -9.77
N LYS A 119 4.46 0.94 -11.08
CA LYS A 119 5.76 0.56 -11.67
C LYS A 119 6.86 1.54 -11.33
N ASN A 120 6.56 2.84 -11.45
CA ASN A 120 7.52 3.89 -11.14
C ASN A 120 7.96 3.80 -9.68
N LEU A 121 7.01 3.70 -8.73
CA LEU A 121 7.33 3.60 -7.31
C LEU A 121 8.12 2.34 -6.98
N ALA A 122 7.73 1.18 -7.52
CA ALA A 122 8.44 -0.07 -7.34
C ALA A 122 9.90 0.03 -7.82
N ASN A 123 10.12 0.54 -9.04
CA ASN A 123 11.46 0.73 -9.61
C ASN A 123 12.29 1.76 -8.83
N ILE A 124 11.68 2.86 -8.38
CA ILE A 124 12.31 3.87 -7.53
C ILE A 124 12.78 3.21 -6.22
N LEU A 125 11.92 2.43 -5.56
CA LEU A 125 12.27 1.72 -4.34
C LEU A 125 13.45 0.77 -4.54
N LEU A 126 13.40 -0.08 -5.55
CA LEU A 126 14.47 -1.04 -5.84
C LEU A 126 15.81 -0.35 -6.08
N ALA A 127 15.80 0.77 -6.82
CA ALA A 127 17.00 1.57 -7.04
C ALA A 127 17.50 2.25 -5.77
N ALA A 128 16.60 2.81 -4.94
CA ALA A 128 16.95 3.50 -3.70
C ALA A 128 17.51 2.53 -2.64
N THR A 129 17.03 1.29 -2.61
CA THR A 129 17.39 0.31 -1.56
C THR A 129 18.49 -0.67 -1.94
N ARG A 130 19.05 -0.58 -3.14
CA ARG A 130 20.04 -1.56 -3.66
C ARG A 130 21.25 -1.83 -2.78
N LYS A 131 21.62 -0.88 -1.91
CA LYS A 131 22.77 -0.98 -1.00
C LYS A 131 22.38 -1.12 0.48
N ASN A 132 21.10 -1.19 0.79
CA ASN A 132 20.62 -1.19 2.17
C ASN A 132 20.32 -2.61 2.66
N ASN A 133 20.53 -2.86 3.94
CA ASN A 133 20.16 -4.10 4.62
C ASN A 133 18.72 -3.99 5.15
N ILE A 134 17.74 -3.99 4.24
CA ILE A 134 16.32 -3.83 4.55
C ILE A 134 15.57 -4.97 3.85
N SER A 135 14.65 -5.63 4.55
CA SER A 135 13.73 -6.59 3.94
C SER A 135 12.71 -5.87 3.07
N ILE A 136 12.44 -6.39 1.86
CA ILE A 136 11.54 -5.77 0.88
C ILE A 136 10.53 -6.79 0.41
N ASN A 137 9.26 -6.42 0.50
CA ASN A 137 8.13 -7.20 0.04
C ASN A 137 7.24 -6.36 -0.87
N MET A 138 6.66 -6.97 -1.90
CA MET A 138 5.72 -6.32 -2.80
C MET A 138 4.32 -6.88 -2.62
N TYR A 139 3.34 -6.00 -2.41
CA TYR A 139 1.95 -6.38 -2.18
C TYR A 139 1.18 -6.55 -3.48
N GLU A 140 0.13 -7.36 -3.41
CA GLU A 140 -0.82 -7.61 -4.49
C GLU A 140 -1.82 -6.46 -4.61
N THR A 141 -1.80 -5.74 -5.72
CA THR A 141 -2.78 -4.69 -6.00
C THR A 141 -4.07 -5.27 -6.58
N MET A 142 -5.20 -4.59 -6.33
CA MET A 142 -6.50 -4.94 -6.92
C MET A 142 -6.76 -4.12 -8.18
N MET A 143 -5.82 -4.15 -9.08
CA MET A 143 -6.08 -3.50 -10.34
C MET A 143 -6.86 -4.40 -11.29
N PRO A 144 -7.62 -3.82 -12.24
CA PRO A 144 -7.92 -4.48 -13.50
C PRO A 144 -6.64 -5.02 -14.17
N GLY A 145 -5.54 -4.84 -13.53
CA GLY A 145 -4.19 -5.29 -13.80
C GLY A 145 -3.93 -6.78 -13.69
N GLY A 146 -4.94 -7.60 -13.46
CA GLY A 146 -4.90 -9.01 -13.81
C GLY A 146 -4.64 -9.28 -15.30
N LEU A 147 -4.57 -8.22 -16.11
CA LEU A 147 -4.14 -8.25 -17.53
C LEU A 147 -2.61 -8.24 -17.70
N ASN A 148 -1.85 -8.62 -16.69
CA ASN A 148 -0.40 -8.70 -16.78
C ASN A 148 0.04 -10.06 -17.34
N THR A 149 1.11 -10.05 -18.15
CA THR A 149 1.76 -11.28 -18.65
C THR A 149 2.56 -12.02 -17.58
N TYR A 150 2.84 -11.37 -16.47
CA TYR A 150 3.49 -11.96 -15.28
C TYR A 150 2.46 -12.31 -14.23
N ALA A 151 2.52 -13.52 -13.69
CA ALA A 151 1.69 -13.92 -12.57
C ALA A 151 2.23 -13.36 -11.25
N PHE A 152 1.34 -12.82 -10.41
CA PHE A 152 1.69 -12.53 -9.03
C PHE A 152 1.84 -13.85 -8.27
N ASN A 153 3.06 -14.23 -7.92
CA ASN A 153 3.37 -15.48 -7.23
C ASN A 153 3.86 -15.20 -5.80
N PRO A 154 2.97 -15.16 -4.80
CA PRO A 154 3.33 -14.78 -3.43
C PRO A 154 4.10 -15.90 -2.73
N GLN A 155 5.10 -15.51 -1.93
CA GLN A 155 5.87 -16.38 -1.06
C GLN A 155 5.67 -16.06 0.43
N TYR A 156 5.14 -14.88 0.75
CA TYR A 156 4.90 -14.44 2.12
C TYR A 156 3.42 -14.17 2.34
N PHE A 157 2.85 -14.85 3.34
CA PHE A 157 1.44 -14.81 3.69
C PHE A 157 1.28 -14.30 5.12
N ILE A 158 0.42 -13.33 5.34
CA ILE A 158 0.13 -12.80 6.66
C ILE A 158 -1.35 -13.08 6.98
N ASN A 159 -1.58 -13.88 8.03
CA ASN A 159 -2.92 -14.12 8.55
C ASN A 159 -3.50 -12.82 9.12
N ILE A 160 -4.59 -12.36 8.52
CA ILE A 160 -5.33 -11.15 8.89
C ILE A 160 -6.76 -11.46 9.37
N SER A 161 -7.07 -12.70 9.74
CA SER A 161 -8.44 -13.13 10.10
C SER A 161 -9.03 -12.27 11.23
N LYS A 162 -8.21 -11.81 12.17
CA LYS A 162 -8.62 -10.92 13.26
C LYS A 162 -8.70 -9.44 12.87
N TYR A 163 -8.26 -9.07 11.67
CA TYR A 163 -8.08 -7.68 11.22
C TYR A 163 -8.88 -7.35 9.97
N ILE A 164 -9.66 -8.30 9.43
CA ILE A 164 -10.44 -8.08 8.22
C ILE A 164 -11.47 -6.96 8.39
N ASP A 165 -12.13 -6.89 9.55
CA ASP A 165 -13.13 -5.85 9.83
C ASP A 165 -12.48 -4.47 9.93
N VAL A 166 -11.31 -4.38 10.58
CA VAL A 166 -10.53 -3.12 10.68
C VAL A 166 -10.09 -2.65 9.28
N LYS A 167 -9.63 -3.56 8.43
CA LYS A 167 -9.32 -3.28 7.02
C LYS A 167 -10.52 -2.70 6.28
N ILE A 168 -11.70 -3.31 6.41
CA ILE A 168 -12.93 -2.84 5.75
C ILE A 168 -13.38 -1.50 6.31
N GLU A 169 -13.25 -1.27 7.60
CA GLU A 169 -13.56 0.03 8.21
C GLU A 169 -12.63 1.14 7.67
N ALA A 170 -11.33 0.86 7.54
CA ALA A 170 -10.38 1.81 6.95
C ALA A 170 -10.75 2.15 5.50
N LEU A 171 -11.11 1.16 4.69
CA LEU A 171 -11.56 1.37 3.31
C LEU A 171 -12.85 2.22 3.23
N LYS A 172 -13.80 2.02 4.14
CA LYS A 172 -15.02 2.84 4.21
C LYS A 172 -14.76 4.32 4.56
N ALA A 173 -13.55 4.67 5.01
CA ALA A 173 -13.19 6.06 5.19
C ALA A 173 -13.08 6.83 3.85
N TYR A 174 -12.82 6.13 2.75
CA TYR A 174 -12.69 6.70 1.40
C TYR A 174 -14.04 6.86 0.70
N LYS A 175 -14.89 7.72 1.25
CA LYS A 175 -16.23 7.99 0.69
C LYS A 175 -16.18 8.50 -0.74
N SER A 176 -15.22 9.37 -1.06
CA SER A 176 -15.05 9.93 -2.40
C SER A 176 -14.72 8.88 -3.46
N VAL A 177 -14.19 7.73 -3.06
CA VAL A 177 -13.87 6.60 -3.96
C VAL A 177 -15.04 5.65 -4.07
N PHE A 178 -15.60 5.27 -2.91
CA PHE A 178 -16.49 4.11 -2.83
C PHE A 178 -17.97 4.49 -2.85
N GLU A 179 -18.40 5.65 -2.31
CA GLU A 179 -19.82 6.04 -2.31
C GLU A 179 -20.34 6.40 -3.72
N LYS A 180 -19.45 6.81 -4.64
CA LYS A 180 -19.83 7.20 -6.02
C LYS A 180 -19.94 6.02 -7.00
N LYS A 181 -19.59 4.81 -6.60
CA LYS A 181 -19.63 3.63 -7.47
C LYS A 181 -20.97 2.91 -7.31
N GLU A 182 -21.76 2.80 -8.39
CA GLU A 182 -23.03 2.05 -8.42
C GLU A 182 -22.90 0.58 -7.95
N ASN A 183 -21.68 0.05 -7.88
CA ASN A 183 -21.35 -1.32 -7.47
C ASN A 183 -20.42 -1.38 -6.25
N ASN A 184 -20.60 -0.48 -5.29
CA ASN A 184 -19.74 -0.38 -4.11
C ASN A 184 -19.62 -1.74 -3.35
N SER A 185 -20.72 -2.47 -3.16
CA SER A 185 -20.72 -3.79 -2.50
C SER A 185 -19.80 -4.78 -3.20
N LYS A 186 -19.86 -4.87 -4.53
CA LYS A 186 -19.03 -5.80 -5.31
C LYS A 186 -17.52 -5.52 -5.17
N TYR A 187 -17.15 -4.25 -5.01
CA TYR A 187 -15.74 -3.91 -4.83
C TYR A 187 -15.22 -4.38 -3.48
N PHE A 188 -15.98 -4.15 -2.39
CA PHE A 188 -15.65 -4.69 -1.07
C PHE A 188 -15.67 -6.22 -1.05
N GLU A 189 -16.67 -6.84 -1.68
CA GLU A 189 -16.74 -8.29 -1.84
C GLU A 189 -15.51 -8.85 -2.55
N SER A 190 -15.00 -8.16 -3.57
CA SER A 190 -13.79 -8.56 -4.29
C SER A 190 -12.53 -8.49 -3.41
N ILE A 191 -12.39 -7.44 -2.58
CA ILE A 191 -11.28 -7.30 -1.64
C ILE A 191 -11.33 -8.41 -0.59
N VAL A 192 -12.49 -8.66 -0.01
CA VAL A 192 -12.71 -9.74 0.97
C VAL A 192 -12.51 -11.10 0.33
N GLY A 193 -13.04 -11.30 -0.87
CA GLY A 193 -12.91 -12.54 -1.64
C GLY A 193 -11.45 -12.89 -1.93
N ARG A 194 -10.63 -11.91 -2.31
CA ARG A 194 -9.19 -12.12 -2.48
C ARG A 194 -8.51 -12.51 -1.16
N ALA A 195 -8.78 -11.81 -0.08
CA ALA A 195 -8.21 -12.15 1.22
C ALA A 195 -8.63 -13.55 1.69
N LYS A 196 -9.87 -13.95 1.43
CA LYS A 196 -10.37 -15.30 1.71
C LYS A 196 -9.66 -16.35 0.85
N PHE A 197 -9.54 -16.13 -0.46
CA PHE A 197 -8.81 -17.03 -1.36
C PHE A 197 -7.36 -17.22 -0.92
N ARG A 198 -6.68 -16.14 -0.53
CA ARG A 198 -5.30 -16.19 -0.02
C ARG A 198 -5.21 -16.86 1.35
N GLY A 199 -6.25 -16.74 2.17
CA GLY A 199 -6.36 -17.42 3.46
C GLY A 199 -6.46 -18.93 3.30
N GLU A 200 -7.28 -19.41 2.35
CA GLU A 200 -7.45 -20.82 2.05
C GLU A 200 -6.11 -21.50 1.73
N VAL A 201 -5.22 -20.82 1.02
CA VAL A 201 -3.88 -21.35 0.65
C VAL A 201 -3.04 -21.76 1.87
N ILE A 202 -3.24 -21.09 3.02
CA ILE A 202 -2.48 -21.34 4.26
C ILE A 202 -3.37 -21.85 5.41
N GLY A 203 -4.63 -22.21 5.14
CA GLY A 203 -5.54 -22.79 6.14
C GLY A 203 -6.04 -21.79 7.19
N VAL A 204 -6.28 -20.52 6.82
CA VAL A 204 -6.86 -19.48 7.68
C VAL A 204 -8.02 -18.78 6.97
N ASP A 205 -8.87 -18.04 7.72
CA ASP A 205 -10.04 -17.38 7.13
C ASP A 205 -9.66 -16.30 6.12
N TYR A 206 -8.66 -15.48 6.45
CA TYR A 206 -8.21 -14.37 5.60
C TYR A 206 -6.71 -14.18 5.69
N ALA A 207 -6.07 -13.96 4.53
CA ALA A 207 -4.65 -13.59 4.45
C ALA A 207 -4.42 -12.48 3.42
N GLU A 208 -3.35 -11.71 3.65
CA GLU A 208 -2.75 -10.82 2.66
C GLU A 208 -1.40 -11.39 2.23
N THR A 209 -0.99 -11.12 0.99
CA THR A 209 0.13 -11.84 0.38
C THR A 209 1.11 -10.92 -0.29
N PHE A 210 2.37 -11.37 -0.31
CA PHE A 210 3.49 -10.59 -0.78
C PHE A 210 4.47 -11.43 -1.59
N VAL A 211 5.04 -10.82 -2.61
CA VAL A 211 6.24 -11.31 -3.28
C VAL A 211 7.45 -10.85 -2.47
N VAL A 212 8.34 -11.76 -2.13
CA VAL A 212 9.57 -11.46 -1.38
C VAL A 212 10.67 -11.07 -2.36
N VAL A 213 11.04 -9.79 -2.37
CA VAL A 213 12.17 -9.29 -3.17
C VAL A 213 13.49 -9.56 -2.46
N LYS A 214 13.53 -9.25 -1.16
CA LYS A 214 14.70 -9.45 -0.32
C LYS A 214 14.27 -9.72 1.12
N ARG A 215 14.78 -10.77 1.72
CA ARG A 215 14.62 -11.09 3.13
C ARG A 215 15.95 -11.01 3.84
N ILE A 216 16.00 -10.29 4.96
CA ILE A 216 17.18 -10.18 5.81
C ILE A 216 16.78 -10.62 7.21
N GLU A 217 17.52 -11.54 7.76
CA GLU A 217 17.44 -11.97 9.14
C GLU A 217 18.73 -11.53 9.85
N ILE A 218 18.60 -10.73 10.92
CA ILE A 218 19.72 -10.16 11.67
C ILE A 218 19.58 -10.55 13.14
#